data_e828da3e89a18019d67e129a5ea22b9a
#
_entry.id   e828da3e89a18019d67e129a5ea22b9a
#
_cell.length_a   1.000
_cell.length_b   1.000
_cell.length_c   1.000
_cell.angle_alpha   90.00
_cell.angle_beta   90.00
_cell.angle_gamma   90.00
#
_symmetry.space_group_name_H-M   'P 1'
#
loop_
_entity.id
_entity.type
_entity.pdbx_description
1 polymer ?
#
loop_
_entity_poly.entity_id
_entity_poly.type
_entity_poly.pdbx_seq_one_letter_code
_entity_poly.pdbx_strand_id
1 'polypeptide(L)'
;MSTQLQSLGFKATYYHGGLSSKEKDKNMQLWMSEQAQVIVATNAFGMGIDKDNVKTVIHTQLPENIENYYQESGRAGRNGEKAFSVVLTNSSDSIQSEQQFLSILPDKKFLNTMYVKLCNYFQIAYGEGLDDSFSFKLNHFCQKYDFPTLKTYNALQFLNQQGIITMSQEFSEKITMQFLIESKEVIRYMSLNSNDEEIILAILRTYPGIYEMKMPFNLSLIAKKSNHTEAQVSAVLEKLKEKEIIEYKSKNNDATILFNEVREDNLTINRVAKYLEKQNQLKKDQLLSVLHYIKDNKTCKNRLILDYFGEETTENCGVCSYCITQKGKITEADSIADKILHLLKTAALTSREIETKIKLDTNDVILALQELLENNYITIQANNKYTLKL
;
A
#
# COMPACT_ATOMS: atom_id res chain seq x y z
N MET A 1 -0.59 -10.23 5.63
CA MET A 1 0.38 -10.90 4.71
C MET A 1 1.58 -11.47 5.44
N SER A 2 2.39 -10.70 6.19
CA SER A 2 3.55 -11.27 6.93
C SER A 2 3.16 -12.43 7.84
N THR A 3 2.11 -12.29 8.65
CA THR A 3 1.57 -13.35 9.53
C THR A 3 1.12 -14.58 8.75
N GLN A 4 0.53 -14.41 7.57
CA GLN A 4 0.13 -15.51 6.69
C GLN A 4 1.34 -16.27 6.13
N LEU A 5 2.40 -15.55 5.74
CA LEU A 5 3.65 -16.18 5.30
C LEU A 5 4.30 -16.97 6.44
N GLN A 6 4.27 -16.43 7.66
CA GLN A 6 4.78 -17.14 8.84
C GLN A 6 3.97 -18.42 9.13
N SER A 7 2.65 -18.39 8.99
CA SER A 7 1.81 -19.59 9.16
C SER A 7 2.06 -20.66 8.09
N LEU A 8 2.60 -20.27 6.93
CA LEU A 8 3.05 -21.18 5.87
C LEU A 8 4.51 -21.65 6.03
N GLY A 9 5.17 -21.30 7.13
CA GLY A 9 6.53 -21.74 7.45
C GLY A 9 7.65 -20.82 6.91
N PHE A 10 7.32 -19.68 6.27
CA PHE A 10 8.33 -18.74 5.82
C PHE A 10 8.82 -17.86 6.97
N LYS A 11 10.12 -17.63 7.05
CA LYS A 11 10.70 -16.66 7.98
C LYS A 11 10.44 -15.24 7.42
N ALA A 12 9.34 -14.62 7.80
CA ALA A 12 8.90 -13.34 7.30
C ALA A 12 8.87 -12.28 8.39
N THR A 13 9.22 -11.04 8.04
CA THR A 13 9.04 -9.84 8.86
C THR A 13 8.26 -8.78 8.09
N TYR A 14 8.05 -7.61 8.69
CA TYR A 14 7.26 -6.55 8.07
C TYR A 14 7.83 -5.16 8.38
N TYR A 15 7.55 -4.18 7.48
CA TYR A 15 8.00 -2.81 7.64
C TYR A 15 6.98 -1.83 7.04
N HIS A 16 6.51 -0.88 7.85
CA HIS A 16 5.59 0.17 7.39
C HIS A 16 5.74 1.45 8.20
N GLY A 17 5.20 2.56 7.70
CA GLY A 17 5.33 3.89 8.28
C GLY A 17 4.84 4.00 9.73
N GLY A 18 3.80 3.24 10.11
CA GLY A 18 3.18 3.26 11.43
C GLY A 18 3.95 2.54 12.54
N LEU A 19 5.09 1.89 12.24
CA LEU A 19 5.93 1.26 13.26
C LEU A 19 6.75 2.32 14.01
N SER A 20 7.02 2.05 15.30
CA SER A 20 8.01 2.83 16.07
C SER A 20 9.41 2.67 15.48
N SER A 21 10.30 3.64 15.73
CA SER A 21 11.70 3.57 15.26
C SER A 21 12.38 2.27 15.70
N LYS A 22 12.19 1.85 16.96
CA LYS A 22 12.76 0.60 17.48
C LYS A 22 12.27 -0.65 16.75
N GLU A 23 10.98 -0.70 16.41
CA GLU A 23 10.41 -1.83 15.64
C GLU A 23 10.89 -1.82 14.20
N LYS A 24 11.00 -0.63 13.57
CA LYS A 24 11.59 -0.47 12.24
C LYS A 24 13.01 -1.01 12.20
N ASP A 25 13.85 -0.59 13.14
CA ASP A 25 15.25 -1.02 13.22
C ASP A 25 15.34 -2.54 13.46
N LYS A 26 14.58 -3.07 14.41
CA LYS A 26 14.54 -4.51 14.70
C LYS A 26 14.14 -5.33 13.48
N ASN A 27 13.04 -4.96 12.81
CA ASN A 27 12.52 -5.71 11.67
C ASN A 27 13.45 -5.61 10.45
N MET A 28 14.09 -4.47 10.27
CA MET A 28 15.11 -4.27 9.25
C MET A 28 16.34 -5.15 9.52
N GLN A 29 16.84 -5.18 10.75
CA GLN A 29 17.99 -6.01 11.14
C GLN A 29 17.72 -7.49 10.95
N LEU A 30 16.52 -7.99 11.30
CA LEU A 30 16.12 -9.39 11.07
C LEU A 30 16.22 -9.77 9.59
N TRP A 31 15.84 -8.87 8.69
CA TRP A 31 15.92 -9.12 7.26
C TRP A 31 17.33 -8.92 6.71
N MET A 32 18.06 -7.91 7.16
CA MET A 32 19.45 -7.69 6.75
C MET A 32 20.36 -8.84 7.15
N SER A 33 20.17 -9.41 8.35
CA SER A 33 20.94 -10.55 8.88
C SER A 33 20.43 -11.92 8.39
N GLU A 34 19.45 -11.96 7.47
CA GLU A 34 18.86 -13.19 6.90
C GLU A 34 18.12 -14.11 7.89
N GLN A 35 17.91 -13.64 9.12
CA GLN A 35 17.02 -14.32 10.06
C GLN A 35 15.57 -14.31 9.57
N ALA A 36 15.19 -13.29 8.81
CA ALA A 36 13.97 -13.25 8.02
C ALA A 36 14.31 -13.29 6.53
N GLN A 37 13.76 -14.27 5.81
CA GLN A 37 13.95 -14.44 4.36
C GLN A 37 13.10 -13.47 3.55
N VAL A 38 11.93 -13.10 4.07
CA VAL A 38 10.97 -12.24 3.41
C VAL A 38 10.68 -11.02 4.27
N ILE A 39 10.66 -9.84 3.66
CA ILE A 39 10.14 -8.64 4.27
C ILE A 39 8.90 -8.15 3.51
N VAL A 40 7.78 -8.01 4.21
CA VAL A 40 6.56 -7.43 3.67
C VAL A 40 6.55 -5.95 4.02
N ALA A 41 6.65 -5.11 3.02
CA ALA A 41 6.84 -3.69 3.24
C ALA A 41 5.87 -2.83 2.44
N THR A 42 5.60 -1.62 2.94
CA THR A 42 5.01 -0.53 2.17
C THR A 42 6.14 0.33 1.55
N ASN A 43 5.79 1.32 0.73
CA ASN A 43 6.72 2.30 0.17
C ASN A 43 7.55 3.07 1.22
N ALA A 44 7.15 3.03 2.50
CA ALA A 44 7.98 3.53 3.60
C ALA A 44 9.32 2.78 3.77
N PHE A 45 9.43 1.56 3.20
CA PHE A 45 10.64 0.77 3.16
C PHE A 45 11.43 1.15 1.89
N GLY A 46 12.09 2.29 1.91
CA GLY A 46 12.62 2.79 0.65
C GLY A 46 14.03 3.36 0.70
N MET A 47 14.21 4.52 1.22
CA MET A 47 15.47 5.25 1.12
C MET A 47 16.55 4.65 2.03
N GLY A 48 17.76 4.48 1.49
CA GLY A 48 18.94 4.06 2.26
C GLY A 48 19.08 2.56 2.54
N ILE A 49 18.24 1.69 1.95
CA ILE A 49 18.38 0.24 2.10
C ILE A 49 19.25 -0.29 0.97
N ASP A 50 20.43 -0.78 1.35
CA ASP A 50 21.40 -1.40 0.45
C ASP A 50 21.64 -2.85 0.89
N LYS A 51 20.89 -3.77 0.31
CA LYS A 51 21.07 -5.22 0.43
C LYS A 51 21.25 -5.78 -0.96
N ASP A 52 22.38 -6.40 -1.19
CA ASP A 52 22.84 -6.85 -2.51
C ASP A 52 22.19 -8.16 -2.97
N ASN A 53 21.84 -9.06 -2.04
CA ASN A 53 21.38 -10.41 -2.35
C ASN A 53 19.84 -10.55 -2.40
N VAL A 54 19.11 -9.49 -2.73
CA VAL A 54 17.66 -9.56 -2.95
C VAL A 54 17.40 -10.26 -4.30
N LYS A 55 16.83 -11.46 -4.25
CA LYS A 55 16.57 -12.26 -5.46
C LYS A 55 15.24 -11.93 -6.12
N THR A 56 14.24 -11.47 -5.32
CA THR A 56 12.91 -11.23 -5.87
C THR A 56 12.23 -10.06 -5.16
N VAL A 57 11.65 -9.17 -5.96
CA VAL A 57 10.72 -8.13 -5.49
C VAL A 57 9.34 -8.45 -6.08
N ILE A 58 8.33 -8.55 -5.21
CA ILE A 58 6.95 -8.88 -5.62
C ILE A 58 6.02 -7.73 -5.21
N HIS A 59 5.44 -7.08 -6.20
CA HIS A 59 4.38 -6.10 -5.97
C HIS A 59 3.02 -6.82 -5.92
N THR A 60 2.36 -6.76 -4.78
CA THR A 60 1.03 -7.35 -4.55
C THR A 60 -0.10 -6.34 -4.77
N GLN A 61 0.25 -5.09 -4.95
CA GLN A 61 -0.59 -3.97 -5.34
C GLN A 61 0.16 -3.13 -6.37
N LEU A 62 -0.57 -2.45 -7.24
CA LEU A 62 0.06 -1.58 -8.22
C LEU A 62 0.73 -0.38 -7.55
N PRO A 63 1.95 -0.03 -7.92
CA PRO A 63 2.59 1.21 -7.48
C PRO A 63 1.83 2.43 -8.04
N GLU A 64 1.97 3.57 -7.38
CA GLU A 64 1.31 4.83 -7.77
C GLU A 64 1.83 5.37 -9.11
N ASN A 65 3.12 5.15 -9.41
CA ASN A 65 3.82 5.63 -10.60
C ASN A 65 4.97 4.70 -11.00
N ILE A 66 5.52 4.90 -12.18
CA ILE A 66 6.64 4.11 -12.71
C ILE A 66 7.94 4.38 -11.94
N GLU A 67 8.12 5.57 -11.41
CA GLU A 67 9.29 5.95 -10.60
C GLU A 67 9.37 5.08 -9.33
N ASN A 68 8.25 4.94 -8.61
CA ASN A 68 8.16 4.08 -7.44
C ASN A 68 8.41 2.60 -7.83
N TYR A 69 7.76 2.13 -8.90
CA TYR A 69 7.99 0.79 -9.41
C TYR A 69 9.47 0.54 -9.71
N TYR A 70 10.12 1.44 -10.43
CA TYR A 70 11.53 1.34 -10.80
C TYR A 70 12.44 1.31 -9.58
N GLN A 71 12.21 2.23 -8.63
CA GLN A 71 12.98 2.30 -7.39
C GLN A 71 12.81 1.05 -6.52
N GLU A 72 11.60 0.50 -6.44
CA GLU A 72 11.30 -0.68 -5.63
C GLU A 72 11.81 -1.95 -6.30
N SER A 73 11.56 -2.12 -7.59
CA SER A 73 12.03 -3.26 -8.38
C SER A 73 13.55 -3.32 -8.50
N GLY A 74 14.21 -2.15 -8.59
CA GLY A 74 15.66 -2.00 -8.65
C GLY A 74 16.41 -2.41 -7.38
N ARG A 75 15.71 -2.90 -6.35
CA ARG A 75 16.33 -3.53 -5.17
C ARG A 75 16.78 -4.96 -5.44
N ALA A 76 16.18 -5.63 -6.44
CA ALA A 76 16.55 -6.99 -6.81
C ALA A 76 17.81 -7.01 -7.71
N GLY A 77 18.70 -7.96 -7.46
CA GLY A 77 19.86 -8.25 -8.32
C GLY A 77 21.00 -7.23 -8.27
N ARG A 78 21.18 -6.51 -7.17
CA ARG A 78 22.27 -5.55 -7.02
C ARG A 78 23.65 -6.18 -7.04
N ASN A 79 23.75 -7.47 -6.71
CA ASN A 79 24.97 -8.26 -6.80
C ASN A 79 25.28 -8.73 -8.24
N GLY A 80 24.50 -8.34 -9.24
CA GLY A 80 24.63 -8.76 -10.63
C GLY A 80 24.12 -10.18 -10.94
N GLU A 81 23.59 -10.90 -9.94
CA GLU A 81 22.96 -12.19 -10.15
C GLU A 81 21.56 -12.06 -10.75
N LYS A 82 21.09 -13.17 -11.34
CA LYS A 82 19.72 -13.25 -11.86
C LYS A 82 18.70 -12.99 -10.76
N ALA A 83 17.85 -11.99 -10.96
CA ALA A 83 16.82 -11.59 -10.04
C ALA A 83 15.49 -11.35 -10.78
N PHE A 84 14.38 -11.30 -10.00
CA PHE A 84 13.05 -11.17 -10.55
C PHE A 84 12.32 -9.98 -9.95
N SER A 85 11.71 -9.19 -10.81
CA SER A 85 10.69 -8.22 -10.43
C SER A 85 9.34 -8.69 -10.94
N VAL A 86 8.40 -8.93 -10.02
CA VAL A 86 7.09 -9.51 -10.31
C VAL A 86 5.99 -8.55 -9.87
N VAL A 87 5.01 -8.32 -10.72
CA VAL A 87 3.78 -7.60 -10.37
C VAL A 87 2.63 -8.58 -10.47
N LEU A 88 1.94 -8.82 -9.37
CA LEU A 88 0.71 -9.62 -9.35
C LEU A 88 -0.45 -8.71 -9.77
N THR A 89 -1.18 -9.12 -10.78
CA THR A 89 -2.28 -8.31 -11.34
C THR A 89 -3.55 -9.12 -11.48
N ASN A 90 -4.68 -8.43 -11.37
CA ASN A 90 -6.01 -8.97 -11.64
C ASN A 90 -6.86 -7.96 -12.44
N SER A 91 -8.04 -8.38 -12.87
CA SER A 91 -8.93 -7.56 -13.70
C SER A 91 -9.47 -6.30 -12.97
N SER A 92 -9.52 -6.29 -11.65
CA SER A 92 -10.04 -5.18 -10.84
C SER A 92 -8.97 -4.13 -10.48
N ASP A 93 -7.69 -4.40 -10.69
CA ASP A 93 -6.59 -3.54 -10.25
C ASP A 93 -6.66 -2.13 -10.85
N SER A 94 -7.10 -1.98 -12.09
CA SER A 94 -7.27 -0.65 -12.70
C SER A 94 -8.28 0.20 -11.92
N ILE A 95 -9.45 -0.38 -11.61
CA ILE A 95 -10.52 0.31 -10.87
C ILE A 95 -10.07 0.60 -9.44
N GLN A 96 -9.44 -0.37 -8.79
CA GLN A 96 -8.93 -0.20 -7.42
C GLN A 96 -7.85 0.89 -7.35
N SER A 97 -6.93 0.94 -8.31
CA SER A 97 -5.89 1.96 -8.36
C SER A 97 -6.47 3.36 -8.62
N GLU A 98 -7.43 3.50 -9.52
CA GLU A 98 -8.13 4.76 -9.73
C GLU A 98 -8.86 5.23 -8.46
N GLN A 99 -9.55 4.32 -7.78
CA GLN A 99 -10.19 4.62 -6.50
C GLN A 99 -9.18 5.01 -5.41
N GLN A 100 -8.06 4.30 -5.33
CA GLN A 100 -7.04 4.54 -4.31
C GLN A 100 -6.28 5.83 -4.53
N PHE A 101 -5.89 6.16 -5.77
CA PHE A 101 -4.97 7.25 -6.06
C PHE A 101 -5.64 8.50 -6.64
N LEU A 102 -6.72 8.37 -7.41
CA LEU A 102 -7.36 9.50 -8.08
C LEU A 102 -8.61 10.02 -7.36
N SER A 103 -9.42 9.16 -6.76
CA SER A 103 -10.65 9.58 -6.08
C SER A 103 -10.39 10.49 -4.87
N ILE A 104 -9.20 10.38 -4.30
CA ILE A 104 -8.77 11.17 -3.13
C ILE A 104 -8.21 12.55 -3.50
N LEU A 105 -8.04 12.84 -4.81
CA LEU A 105 -7.54 14.13 -5.27
C LEU A 105 -8.67 15.17 -5.22
N PRO A 106 -8.45 16.34 -4.61
CA PRO A 106 -9.42 17.41 -4.62
C PRO A 106 -9.48 18.07 -6.00
N ASP A 107 -10.66 18.21 -6.57
CA ASP A 107 -10.88 19.09 -7.71
C ASP A 107 -11.13 20.53 -7.24
N LYS A 108 -11.13 21.49 -8.18
CA LYS A 108 -11.36 22.93 -7.89
C LYS A 108 -12.67 23.16 -7.13
N LYS A 109 -13.75 22.47 -7.51
CA LYS A 109 -15.08 22.64 -6.89
C LYS A 109 -15.05 22.18 -5.45
N PHE A 110 -14.47 21.00 -5.20
CA PHE A 110 -14.32 20.46 -3.83
C PHE A 110 -13.42 21.38 -2.99
N LEU A 111 -12.27 21.79 -3.53
CA LEU A 111 -11.32 22.65 -2.81
C LEU A 111 -12.01 23.96 -2.38
N ASN A 112 -12.76 24.60 -3.29
CA ASN A 112 -13.49 25.81 -2.99
C ASN A 112 -14.56 25.62 -1.92
N THR A 113 -15.37 24.57 -2.06
CA THR A 113 -16.42 24.26 -1.08
C THR A 113 -15.81 23.98 0.30
N MET A 114 -14.73 23.19 0.35
CA MET A 114 -14.03 22.84 1.57
C MET A 114 -13.42 24.07 2.25
N TYR A 115 -12.77 24.97 1.48
CA TYR A 115 -12.18 26.21 2.00
C TYR A 115 -13.24 27.14 2.62
N VAL A 116 -14.35 27.38 1.91
CA VAL A 116 -15.47 28.18 2.46
C VAL A 116 -16.03 27.57 3.74
N LYS A 117 -16.20 26.23 3.77
CA LYS A 117 -16.65 25.52 4.98
C LYS A 117 -15.62 25.56 6.10
N LEU A 118 -14.33 25.56 5.80
CA LEU A 118 -13.26 25.70 6.77
C LEU A 118 -13.29 27.10 7.43
N CYS A 119 -13.43 28.16 6.64
CA CYS A 119 -13.59 29.52 7.15
C CYS A 119 -14.87 29.64 8.02
N ASN A 120 -15.99 29.06 7.58
CA ASN A 120 -17.24 29.07 8.34
C ASN A 120 -17.14 28.23 9.64
N TYR A 121 -16.34 27.15 9.64
CA TYR A 121 -16.09 26.33 10.81
C TYR A 121 -15.41 27.14 11.93
N PHE A 122 -14.49 28.01 11.56
CA PHE A 122 -13.79 28.92 12.46
C PHE A 122 -14.45 30.30 12.62
N GLN A 123 -15.60 30.53 11.99
CA GLN A 123 -16.37 31.78 12.05
C GLN A 123 -15.60 33.00 11.51
N ILE A 124 -14.68 32.78 10.56
CA ILE A 124 -13.92 33.86 9.89
C ILE A 124 -14.85 34.55 8.90
N ALA A 125 -15.00 35.88 9.02
CA ALA A 125 -15.80 36.68 8.08
C ALA A 125 -15.00 36.94 6.77
N TYR A 126 -15.72 37.30 5.70
CA TYR A 126 -15.09 37.68 4.44
C TYR A 126 -14.19 38.91 4.63
N GLY A 127 -12.96 38.85 4.16
CA GLY A 127 -11.95 39.91 4.33
C GLY A 127 -11.18 39.86 5.65
N GLU A 128 -11.45 38.86 6.51
CA GLU A 128 -10.77 38.66 7.80
C GLU A 128 -9.95 37.36 7.79
N GLY A 129 -9.28 37.07 8.89
CA GLY A 129 -8.60 35.78 9.16
C GLY A 129 -7.08 35.80 8.98
N LEU A 130 -6.46 36.87 8.51
CA LEU A 130 -5.00 36.98 8.41
C LEU A 130 -4.36 36.80 9.78
N ASP A 131 -3.38 35.88 9.87
CA ASP A 131 -2.65 35.52 11.06
C ASP A 131 -3.47 34.87 12.20
N ASP A 132 -4.75 34.56 11.92
CA ASP A 132 -5.59 33.84 12.86
C ASP A 132 -5.22 32.36 12.92
N SER A 133 -5.08 31.84 14.15
CA SER A 133 -4.69 30.46 14.42
C SER A 133 -5.77 29.72 15.20
N PHE A 134 -6.11 28.51 14.71
CA PHE A 134 -7.21 27.72 15.26
C PHE A 134 -6.80 26.26 15.50
N SER A 135 -7.27 25.72 16.59
CA SER A 135 -7.21 24.26 16.81
C SER A 135 -8.19 23.53 15.90
N PHE A 136 -7.72 22.50 15.21
CA PHE A 136 -8.49 21.78 14.20
C PHE A 136 -8.62 20.28 14.51
N LYS A 137 -9.81 19.74 14.28
CA LYS A 137 -10.11 18.30 14.35
C LYS A 137 -10.63 17.84 12.99
N LEU A 138 -9.80 17.16 12.22
CA LEU A 138 -10.14 16.73 10.86
C LEU A 138 -11.41 15.86 10.82
N ASN A 139 -11.50 14.83 11.68
CA ASN A 139 -12.65 13.94 11.69
C ASN A 139 -13.95 14.66 12.05
N HIS A 140 -13.91 15.56 13.03
CA HIS A 140 -15.07 16.35 13.41
C HIS A 140 -15.54 17.29 12.28
N PHE A 141 -14.57 17.94 11.59
CA PHE A 141 -14.86 18.78 10.44
C PHE A 141 -15.50 17.98 9.30
N CYS A 142 -14.93 16.82 8.97
CA CYS A 142 -15.45 15.94 7.93
C CYS A 142 -16.86 15.43 8.24
N GLN A 143 -17.12 15.01 9.49
CA GLN A 143 -18.45 14.58 9.92
C GLN A 143 -19.47 15.73 9.85
N LYS A 144 -19.10 16.94 10.30
CA LYS A 144 -20.00 18.11 10.30
C LYS A 144 -20.48 18.50 8.91
N TYR A 145 -19.62 18.35 7.88
CA TYR A 145 -19.90 18.80 6.52
C TYR A 145 -20.05 17.67 5.49
N ASP A 146 -20.05 16.42 5.95
CA ASP A 146 -20.14 15.21 5.13
C ASP A 146 -19.05 15.14 4.05
N PHE A 147 -17.80 15.41 4.46
CA PHE A 147 -16.65 15.37 3.56
C PHE A 147 -15.87 14.07 3.70
N PRO A 148 -15.38 13.48 2.57
CA PRO A 148 -14.47 12.35 2.61
C PRO A 148 -13.12 12.73 3.28
N THR A 149 -12.77 12.06 4.38
CA THR A 149 -11.63 12.45 5.24
C THR A 149 -10.32 12.57 4.47
N LEU A 150 -9.99 11.58 3.62
CA LEU A 150 -8.72 11.56 2.90
C LEU A 150 -8.64 12.64 1.82
N LYS A 151 -9.74 12.87 1.09
CA LYS A 151 -9.83 13.96 0.09
C LYS A 151 -9.72 15.33 0.75
N THR A 152 -10.33 15.49 1.93
CA THR A 152 -10.27 16.73 2.73
C THR A 152 -8.86 16.96 3.25
N TYR A 153 -8.18 15.92 3.73
CA TYR A 153 -6.79 16.01 4.14
C TYR A 153 -5.88 16.45 2.99
N ASN A 154 -6.02 15.85 1.82
CA ASN A 154 -5.27 16.24 0.63
C ASN A 154 -5.54 17.69 0.19
N ALA A 155 -6.79 18.14 0.33
CA ALA A 155 -7.16 19.53 0.06
C ALA A 155 -6.48 20.51 1.04
N LEU A 156 -6.46 20.17 2.34
CA LEU A 156 -5.74 20.96 3.36
C LEU A 156 -4.24 20.97 3.10
N GLN A 157 -3.64 19.83 2.76
CA GLN A 157 -2.22 19.75 2.39
C GLN A 157 -1.91 20.62 1.17
N PHE A 158 -2.79 20.62 0.17
CA PHE A 158 -2.63 21.48 -0.99
C PHE A 158 -2.66 22.98 -0.59
N LEU A 159 -3.63 23.41 0.23
CA LEU A 159 -3.70 24.78 0.72
C LEU A 159 -2.45 25.18 1.52
N ASN A 160 -1.93 24.26 2.33
CA ASN A 160 -0.68 24.43 3.08
C ASN A 160 0.54 24.59 2.14
N GLN A 161 0.65 23.76 1.12
CA GLN A 161 1.72 23.87 0.11
C GLN A 161 1.65 25.15 -0.71
N GLN A 162 0.44 25.68 -0.93
CA GLN A 162 0.25 26.95 -1.64
C GLN A 162 0.42 28.18 -0.73
N GLY A 163 0.69 27.99 0.57
CA GLY A 163 0.87 29.07 1.52
C GLY A 163 -0.40 29.82 1.91
N ILE A 164 -1.59 29.30 1.56
CA ILE A 164 -2.89 29.89 1.95
C ILE A 164 -3.14 29.68 3.44
N ILE A 165 -2.78 28.50 3.93
CA ILE A 165 -2.77 28.16 5.35
C ILE A 165 -1.42 27.60 5.72
N THR A 166 -1.10 27.63 7.02
CA THR A 166 -0.02 26.83 7.59
C THR A 166 -0.63 25.81 8.54
N MET A 167 -0.36 24.52 8.28
CA MET A 167 -0.87 23.45 9.12
C MET A 167 0.27 22.83 9.91
N SER A 168 0.18 22.87 11.26
CA SER A 168 1.17 22.18 12.09
C SER A 168 1.02 20.68 11.92
N GLN A 169 2.15 19.97 11.77
CA GLN A 169 2.15 18.51 11.69
C GLN A 169 2.21 17.88 13.08
N GLU A 170 1.41 18.34 14.01
CA GLU A 170 1.34 17.75 15.35
C GLU A 170 0.62 16.37 15.39
N PHE A 171 0.51 15.70 14.24
CA PHE A 171 -0.05 14.36 14.15
C PHE A 171 0.70 13.28 14.96
N SER A 172 1.78 13.62 15.63
CA SER A 172 2.64 12.64 16.31
C SER A 172 2.89 12.87 17.80
N GLU A 173 2.28 13.84 18.47
CA GLU A 173 2.36 13.82 19.90
C GLU A 173 1.59 12.63 20.45
N LYS A 174 2.32 11.70 21.02
CA LYS A 174 1.76 10.52 21.69
C LYS A 174 0.89 11.00 22.83
N ILE A 175 -0.35 10.54 22.87
CA ILE A 175 -1.17 10.64 24.09
C ILE A 175 -0.28 10.15 25.22
N THR A 176 -0.09 10.96 26.25
CA THR A 176 0.73 10.59 27.41
C THR A 176 -0.11 10.65 28.67
N MET A 177 0.17 9.74 29.59
CA MET A 177 -0.51 9.64 30.86
C MET A 177 0.48 9.34 31.98
N GLN A 178 0.21 9.90 33.17
CA GLN A 178 0.90 9.61 34.42
C GLN A 178 -0.09 9.70 35.57
N PHE A 179 -0.01 8.80 36.55
CA PHE A 179 -0.70 8.99 37.81
C PHE A 179 0.05 10.01 38.68
N LEU A 180 -0.68 10.98 39.24
CA LEU A 180 -0.15 12.04 40.11
C LEU A 180 -0.25 11.69 41.59
N ILE A 181 -1.09 10.72 41.95
CA ILE A 181 -1.31 10.26 43.30
C ILE A 181 -0.67 8.89 43.56
N GLU A 182 -0.46 8.53 44.81
CA GLU A 182 0.10 7.24 45.18
C GLU A 182 -0.82 6.05 44.85
N SER A 183 -0.23 4.88 44.66
CA SER A 183 -0.97 3.66 44.34
C SER A 183 -2.06 3.31 45.37
N LYS A 184 -1.85 3.61 46.65
CA LYS A 184 -2.84 3.40 47.73
C LYS A 184 -4.09 4.25 47.51
N GLU A 185 -3.94 5.47 47.03
CA GLU A 185 -5.06 6.38 46.75
C GLU A 185 -5.81 5.97 45.49
N VAL A 186 -5.10 5.44 44.48
CA VAL A 186 -5.75 4.87 43.28
C VAL A 186 -6.60 3.66 43.66
N ILE A 187 -6.12 2.77 44.52
CA ILE A 187 -6.90 1.64 45.03
C ILE A 187 -8.13 2.10 45.78
N ARG A 188 -7.99 3.12 46.64
CA ARG A 188 -9.13 3.73 47.34
C ARG A 188 -10.15 4.35 46.37
N TYR A 189 -9.65 5.01 45.31
CA TYR A 189 -10.55 5.57 44.29
C TYR A 189 -11.35 4.46 43.59
N MET A 190 -10.70 3.36 43.19
CA MET A 190 -11.34 2.21 42.53
C MET A 190 -12.41 1.59 43.41
N SER A 191 -12.16 1.41 44.74
CA SER A 191 -13.15 0.87 45.69
C SER A 191 -14.40 1.74 45.83
N LEU A 192 -14.30 3.05 45.56
CA LEU A 192 -15.42 3.99 45.59
C LEU A 192 -16.09 4.19 44.22
N ASN A 193 -15.46 3.75 43.13
CA ASN A 193 -15.90 3.95 41.74
C ASN A 193 -15.76 2.66 40.93
N SER A 194 -16.52 1.65 41.26
CA SER A 194 -16.45 0.30 40.66
C SER A 194 -16.61 0.30 39.14
N ASN A 195 -17.34 1.25 38.56
CA ASN A 195 -17.50 1.37 37.10
C ASN A 195 -16.19 1.76 36.36
N ASP A 196 -15.24 2.38 37.05
CA ASP A 196 -13.95 2.82 36.48
C ASP A 196 -12.85 1.78 36.70
N GLU A 197 -13.10 0.78 37.58
CA GLU A 197 -12.11 -0.17 38.07
C GLU A 197 -11.47 -0.98 36.95
N GLU A 198 -12.26 -1.57 36.06
CA GLU A 198 -11.74 -2.42 34.99
C GLU A 198 -10.80 -1.66 34.02
N ILE A 199 -11.15 -0.39 33.72
CA ILE A 199 -10.34 0.49 32.88
C ILE A 199 -9.02 0.83 33.59
N ILE A 200 -9.07 1.22 34.87
CA ILE A 200 -7.88 1.56 35.65
C ILE A 200 -6.97 0.35 35.81
N LEU A 201 -7.51 -0.83 36.12
CA LEU A 201 -6.73 -2.07 36.19
C LEU A 201 -6.08 -2.44 34.84
N ALA A 202 -6.79 -2.26 33.73
CA ALA A 202 -6.22 -2.47 32.40
C ALA A 202 -5.04 -1.53 32.13
N ILE A 203 -5.13 -0.27 32.57
CA ILE A 203 -4.06 0.72 32.46
C ILE A 203 -2.86 0.28 33.29
N LEU A 204 -3.04 0.00 34.56
CA LEU A 204 -1.96 -0.37 35.49
C LEU A 204 -1.22 -1.65 35.05
N ARG A 205 -1.94 -2.64 34.53
CA ARG A 205 -1.36 -3.87 33.98
C ARG A 205 -0.62 -3.66 32.65
N THR A 206 -0.95 -2.61 31.93
CA THR A 206 -0.39 -2.38 30.59
C THR A 206 0.84 -1.47 30.63
N TYR A 207 0.89 -0.54 31.57
CA TYR A 207 1.91 0.50 31.62
C TYR A 207 2.67 0.48 32.98
N PRO A 208 3.60 -0.49 33.17
CA PRO A 208 4.44 -0.48 34.36
C PRO A 208 5.30 0.79 34.35
N GLY A 209 5.40 1.46 35.51
CA GLY A 209 6.12 2.74 35.65
C GLY A 209 5.27 3.99 35.41
N ILE A 210 3.95 3.86 35.21
CA ILE A 210 3.05 5.00 34.96
C ILE A 210 2.89 5.93 36.17
N TYR A 211 3.33 5.53 37.35
CA TYR A 211 3.42 6.39 38.55
C TYR A 211 4.69 7.25 38.55
N GLU A 212 5.79 6.73 38.00
CA GLU A 212 7.10 7.39 38.08
C GLU A 212 7.30 8.38 36.94
N MET A 213 6.74 8.11 35.75
CA MET A 213 6.98 8.95 34.58
C MET A 213 5.78 8.98 33.62
N LYS A 214 5.73 10.02 32.78
CA LYS A 214 4.75 10.12 31.68
C LYS A 214 4.99 9.01 30.66
N MET A 215 4.02 8.12 30.54
CA MET A 215 4.06 7.01 29.59
C MET A 215 3.26 7.32 28.33
N PRO A 216 3.74 6.93 27.14
CA PRO A 216 2.92 6.92 25.93
C PRO A 216 1.71 6.01 26.13
N PHE A 217 0.53 6.52 25.85
CA PHE A 217 -0.73 5.84 26.11
C PHE A 217 -1.49 5.52 24.83
N ASN A 218 -2.02 4.30 24.71
CA ASN A 218 -2.80 3.86 23.57
C ASN A 218 -4.25 3.57 24.01
N LEU A 219 -5.17 4.47 23.63
CA LEU A 219 -6.58 4.42 23.99
C LEU A 219 -7.26 3.12 23.49
N SER A 220 -7.01 2.76 22.23
CA SER A 220 -7.60 1.57 21.59
C SER A 220 -7.14 0.27 22.25
N LEU A 221 -5.89 0.21 22.70
CA LEU A 221 -5.34 -0.95 23.41
C LEU A 221 -6.04 -1.15 24.77
N ILE A 222 -6.25 -0.06 25.51
CA ILE A 222 -6.95 -0.12 26.79
C ILE A 222 -8.42 -0.44 26.61
N ALA A 223 -9.09 0.14 25.62
CA ALA A 223 -10.47 -0.19 25.28
C ALA A 223 -10.67 -1.71 25.05
N LYS A 224 -9.76 -2.33 24.27
CA LYS A 224 -9.76 -3.78 24.04
C LYS A 224 -9.50 -4.59 25.32
N LYS A 225 -8.55 -4.16 26.15
CA LYS A 225 -8.16 -4.90 27.38
C LYS A 225 -9.15 -4.80 28.50
N SER A 226 -9.92 -3.70 28.57
CA SER A 226 -10.96 -3.48 29.55
C SER A 226 -12.34 -3.87 29.07
N ASN A 227 -12.49 -4.35 27.82
CA ASN A 227 -13.77 -4.67 27.18
C ASN A 227 -14.76 -3.48 27.14
N HIS A 228 -14.21 -2.27 26.94
CA HIS A 228 -14.98 -1.02 26.84
C HIS A 228 -14.76 -0.37 25.47
N THR A 229 -15.60 0.61 25.14
CA THR A 229 -15.40 1.45 23.95
C THR A 229 -14.34 2.54 24.23
N GLU A 230 -13.68 3.04 23.16
CA GLU A 230 -12.74 4.16 23.31
C GLU A 230 -13.39 5.41 23.92
N ALA A 231 -14.67 5.66 23.63
CA ALA A 231 -15.43 6.76 24.22
C ALA A 231 -15.60 6.61 25.74
N GLN A 232 -15.87 5.39 26.23
CA GLN A 232 -15.99 5.11 27.66
C GLN A 232 -14.63 5.27 28.36
N VAL A 233 -13.55 4.75 27.78
CA VAL A 233 -12.20 4.93 28.32
C VAL A 233 -11.84 6.41 28.37
N SER A 234 -12.10 7.16 27.31
CA SER A 234 -11.84 8.61 27.28
C SER A 234 -12.62 9.38 28.36
N ALA A 235 -13.88 9.04 28.58
CA ALA A 235 -14.71 9.66 29.63
C ALA A 235 -14.13 9.42 31.03
N VAL A 236 -13.65 8.19 31.31
CA VAL A 236 -12.99 7.86 32.58
C VAL A 236 -11.69 8.64 32.75
N LEU A 237 -10.89 8.75 31.69
CA LEU A 237 -9.63 9.51 31.73
C LEU A 237 -9.85 11.01 31.98
N GLU A 238 -10.85 11.63 31.34
CA GLU A 238 -11.19 13.03 31.61
C GLU A 238 -11.70 13.22 33.04
N LYS A 239 -12.53 12.31 33.57
CA LYS A 239 -12.99 12.30 34.97
C LYS A 239 -11.81 12.19 35.96
N LEU A 240 -10.83 11.33 35.68
CA LEU A 240 -9.61 11.18 36.50
C LEU A 240 -8.73 12.44 36.44
N LYS A 241 -8.65 13.08 35.28
CA LYS A 241 -7.90 14.33 35.07
C LYS A 241 -8.55 15.50 35.81
N GLU A 242 -9.88 15.66 35.73
CA GLU A 242 -10.63 16.67 36.47
C GLU A 242 -10.45 16.56 37.98
N LYS A 243 -10.22 15.34 38.48
CA LYS A 243 -9.96 15.07 39.90
C LYS A 243 -8.44 15.13 40.24
N GLU A 244 -7.63 15.57 39.33
CA GLU A 244 -6.15 15.66 39.50
C GLU A 244 -5.50 14.32 39.90
N ILE A 245 -6.13 13.19 39.61
CA ILE A 245 -5.60 11.84 39.86
C ILE A 245 -4.54 11.49 38.84
N ILE A 246 -4.73 11.95 37.59
CA ILE A 246 -3.80 11.73 36.48
C ILE A 246 -3.43 13.05 35.81
N GLU A 247 -2.22 13.13 35.29
CA GLU A 247 -1.91 14.04 34.19
C GLU A 247 -2.16 13.29 32.89
N TYR A 248 -3.12 13.74 32.12
CA TYR A 248 -3.52 13.15 30.84
C TYR A 248 -3.53 14.24 29.79
N LYS A 249 -2.64 14.13 28.83
CA LYS A 249 -2.66 14.94 27.63
C LYS A 249 -3.39 14.14 26.54
N SER A 250 -4.68 14.37 26.41
CA SER A 250 -5.41 13.92 25.22
C SER A 250 -5.14 14.92 24.11
N LYS A 251 -4.88 14.42 22.91
CA LYS A 251 -5.00 15.28 21.74
C LYS A 251 -6.46 15.63 21.53
N ASN A 252 -6.81 16.83 21.92
CA ASN A 252 -8.08 17.38 21.51
C ASN A 252 -8.05 17.91 20.07
N ASN A 253 -6.86 18.01 19.46
CA ASN A 253 -6.68 18.59 18.13
C ASN A 253 -5.76 17.70 17.27
N ASP A 254 -6.14 17.51 16.01
CA ASP A 254 -5.32 16.77 15.04
C ASP A 254 -4.23 17.69 14.45
N ALA A 255 -4.46 19.01 14.45
CA ALA A 255 -3.55 20.03 13.92
C ALA A 255 -3.92 21.42 14.45
N THR A 256 -3.03 22.38 14.28
CA THR A 256 -3.31 23.81 14.32
C THR A 256 -3.29 24.35 12.90
N ILE A 257 -4.29 25.13 12.52
CA ILE A 257 -4.38 25.81 11.23
C ILE A 257 -4.21 27.31 11.45
N LEU A 258 -3.20 27.89 10.83
CA LEU A 258 -2.96 29.33 10.76
C LEU A 258 -3.35 29.79 9.35
N PHE A 259 -4.15 30.84 9.24
CA PHE A 259 -4.49 31.48 7.97
C PHE A 259 -3.43 32.53 7.62
N ASN A 260 -2.77 32.37 6.48
CA ASN A 260 -1.69 33.27 6.04
C ASN A 260 -2.20 34.43 5.20
N GLU A 261 -3.49 34.50 4.91
CA GLU A 261 -4.13 35.54 4.14
C GLU A 261 -5.60 35.73 4.54
N VAL A 262 -6.18 36.85 4.15
CA VAL A 262 -7.59 37.14 4.40
C VAL A 262 -8.50 36.21 3.60
N ARG A 263 -9.68 35.93 4.14
CA ARG A 263 -10.69 35.13 3.46
C ARG A 263 -11.26 35.88 2.24
N GLU A 264 -11.08 35.35 1.04
CA GLU A 264 -11.67 35.86 -0.20
C GLU A 264 -12.45 34.77 -0.97
N ASP A 265 -12.79 33.66 -0.30
CA ASP A 265 -13.57 32.53 -0.85
C ASP A 265 -13.07 32.10 -2.25
N ASN A 266 -13.89 32.31 -3.29
CA ASN A 266 -13.57 31.91 -4.65
C ASN A 266 -12.31 32.59 -5.22
N LEU A 267 -11.98 33.81 -4.80
CA LEU A 267 -10.82 34.55 -5.30
C LEU A 267 -9.52 33.87 -4.84
N THR A 268 -9.45 33.45 -3.55
CA THR A 268 -8.34 32.69 -3.00
C THR A 268 -8.10 31.42 -3.82
N ILE A 269 -9.15 30.62 -4.06
CA ILE A 269 -9.01 29.34 -4.75
C ILE A 269 -8.72 29.49 -6.25
N ASN A 270 -9.29 30.50 -6.91
CA ASN A 270 -9.04 30.74 -8.33
C ASN A 270 -7.55 30.99 -8.64
N ARG A 271 -6.81 31.63 -7.72
CA ARG A 271 -5.37 31.89 -7.90
C ARG A 271 -4.55 30.59 -8.00
N VAL A 272 -4.93 29.56 -7.28
CA VAL A 272 -4.20 28.28 -7.20
C VAL A 272 -4.82 27.15 -8.05
N ALA A 273 -6.00 27.39 -8.65
CA ALA A 273 -6.77 26.37 -9.36
C ALA A 273 -5.99 25.72 -10.52
N LYS A 274 -5.30 26.52 -11.34
CA LYS A 274 -4.48 25.99 -12.46
C LYS A 274 -3.36 25.06 -11.99
N TYR A 275 -2.77 25.38 -10.84
CA TYR A 275 -1.71 24.55 -10.27
C TYR A 275 -2.27 23.22 -9.75
N LEU A 276 -3.44 23.26 -9.08
CA LEU A 276 -4.16 22.06 -8.66
C LEU A 276 -4.48 21.15 -9.85
N GLU A 277 -5.05 21.71 -10.91
CA GLU A 277 -5.41 20.96 -12.12
C GLU A 277 -4.18 20.31 -12.77
N LYS A 278 -3.06 21.06 -12.85
CA LYS A 278 -1.80 20.54 -13.38
C LYS A 278 -1.24 19.40 -12.52
N GLN A 279 -1.26 19.53 -11.20
CA GLN A 279 -0.81 18.45 -10.30
C GLN A 279 -1.70 17.21 -10.41
N ASN A 280 -3.02 17.39 -10.45
CA ASN A 280 -3.96 16.29 -10.62
C ASN A 280 -3.78 15.59 -11.96
N GLN A 281 -3.56 16.34 -13.04
CA GLN A 281 -3.28 15.78 -14.36
C GLN A 281 -1.98 14.96 -14.34
N LEU A 282 -0.92 15.48 -13.75
CA LEU A 282 0.35 14.77 -13.61
C LEU A 282 0.16 13.42 -12.88
N LYS A 283 -0.54 13.41 -11.75
CA LYS A 283 -0.82 12.17 -11.01
C LYS A 283 -1.65 11.17 -11.81
N LYS A 284 -2.61 11.69 -12.60
CA LYS A 284 -3.39 10.85 -13.50
C LYS A 284 -2.52 10.24 -14.60
N ASP A 285 -1.67 11.02 -15.23
CA ASP A 285 -0.77 10.56 -16.29
C ASP A 285 0.24 9.53 -15.75
N GLN A 286 0.76 9.74 -14.55
CA GLN A 286 1.63 8.78 -13.85
C GLN A 286 0.93 7.45 -13.61
N LEU A 287 -0.31 7.45 -13.11
CA LEU A 287 -1.08 6.22 -12.92
C LEU A 287 -1.39 5.52 -14.25
N LEU A 288 -1.79 6.29 -15.27
CA LEU A 288 -2.04 5.75 -16.62
C LEU A 288 -0.79 5.09 -17.20
N SER A 289 0.38 5.64 -16.95
CA SER A 289 1.66 5.05 -17.38
C SER A 289 1.93 3.70 -16.72
N VAL A 290 1.62 3.53 -15.43
CA VAL A 290 1.69 2.22 -14.75
C VAL A 290 0.71 1.23 -15.36
N LEU A 291 -0.55 1.65 -15.57
CA LEU A 291 -1.56 0.79 -16.16
C LEU A 291 -1.19 0.38 -17.59
N HIS A 292 -0.63 1.30 -18.37
CA HIS A 292 -0.10 1.00 -19.70
C HIS A 292 1.05 0.00 -19.64
N TYR A 293 2.05 0.25 -18.78
CA TYR A 293 3.18 -0.66 -18.59
C TYR A 293 2.76 -2.09 -18.27
N ILE A 294 1.73 -2.25 -17.45
CA ILE A 294 1.23 -3.58 -17.06
C ILE A 294 0.46 -4.25 -18.18
N LYS A 295 -0.43 -3.51 -18.86
CA LYS A 295 -1.34 -4.03 -19.88
C LYS A 295 -0.67 -4.25 -21.25
N ASP A 296 0.39 -3.53 -21.55
CA ASP A 296 1.09 -3.68 -22.81
C ASP A 296 1.83 -5.02 -22.87
N ASN A 297 1.40 -5.91 -23.73
CA ASN A 297 2.03 -7.21 -24.00
C ASN A 297 2.69 -7.25 -25.40
N LYS A 298 2.89 -6.07 -26.03
CA LYS A 298 3.45 -5.96 -27.40
C LYS A 298 4.82 -5.34 -27.41
N THR A 299 5.25 -4.74 -26.30
CA THR A 299 6.52 -4.02 -26.19
C THR A 299 7.37 -4.59 -25.06
N CYS A 300 8.69 -4.59 -25.24
CA CYS A 300 9.63 -4.98 -24.19
C CYS A 300 9.45 -4.11 -22.95
N LYS A 301 9.29 -4.73 -21.78
CA LYS A 301 9.03 -3.99 -20.52
C LYS A 301 10.14 -3.02 -20.16
N ASN A 302 11.39 -3.36 -20.46
CA ASN A 302 12.53 -2.45 -20.25
C ASN A 302 12.47 -1.23 -21.17
N ARG A 303 12.06 -1.41 -22.42
CA ARG A 303 11.87 -0.29 -23.36
C ARG A 303 10.77 0.67 -22.87
N LEU A 304 9.66 0.16 -22.36
CA LEU A 304 8.59 0.99 -21.80
C LEU A 304 9.08 1.84 -20.62
N ILE A 305 9.97 1.29 -19.77
CA ILE A 305 10.55 2.05 -18.65
C ILE A 305 11.53 3.12 -19.18
N LEU A 306 12.41 2.77 -20.10
CA LEU A 306 13.39 3.71 -20.68
C LEU A 306 12.67 4.86 -21.42
N ASP A 307 11.65 4.54 -22.22
CA ASP A 307 10.83 5.53 -22.92
C ASP A 307 10.13 6.49 -21.94
N TYR A 308 9.60 5.96 -20.82
CA TYR A 308 9.00 6.78 -19.78
C TYR A 308 9.99 7.80 -19.17
N PHE A 309 11.27 7.42 -19.04
CA PHE A 309 12.32 8.31 -18.54
C PHE A 309 13.00 9.13 -19.64
N GLY A 310 12.50 9.05 -20.89
CA GLY A 310 13.00 9.84 -22.02
C GLY A 310 14.24 9.24 -22.70
N GLU A 311 14.52 7.96 -22.47
CA GLU A 311 15.61 7.22 -23.14
C GLU A 311 15.06 6.37 -24.28
N GLU A 312 15.46 6.66 -25.51
CA GLU A 312 15.06 5.87 -26.67
C GLU A 312 15.99 4.66 -26.85
N THR A 313 15.41 3.46 -26.96
CA THR A 313 16.12 2.25 -27.33
C THR A 313 15.30 1.37 -28.25
N THR A 314 15.97 0.76 -29.24
CA THR A 314 15.37 -0.24 -30.14
C THR A 314 15.60 -1.67 -29.64
N GLU A 315 16.54 -1.87 -28.72
CA GLU A 315 16.93 -3.18 -28.25
C GLU A 315 16.00 -3.75 -27.20
N ASN A 316 15.63 -5.02 -27.35
CA ASN A 316 14.86 -5.76 -26.39
C ASN A 316 15.76 -6.37 -25.31
N CYS A 317 15.37 -6.29 -24.04
CA CYS A 317 16.19 -6.78 -22.92
C CYS A 317 16.39 -8.32 -22.89
N GLY A 318 15.57 -9.07 -23.60
CA GLY A 318 15.68 -10.53 -23.71
C GLY A 318 15.21 -11.33 -22.49
N VAL A 319 14.85 -10.68 -21.36
CA VAL A 319 14.56 -11.33 -20.07
C VAL A 319 13.21 -10.96 -19.44
N CYS A 320 12.51 -9.94 -19.94
CA CYS A 320 11.18 -9.57 -19.44
C CYS A 320 10.08 -10.51 -19.95
N SER A 321 8.88 -10.43 -19.38
CA SER A 321 7.74 -11.26 -19.76
C SER A 321 7.47 -11.24 -21.27
N TYR A 322 7.46 -10.05 -21.91
CA TYR A 322 7.32 -9.93 -23.35
C TYR A 322 8.41 -10.68 -24.11
N CYS A 323 9.69 -10.46 -23.77
CA CYS A 323 10.80 -11.08 -24.47
C CYS A 323 10.84 -12.61 -24.30
N ILE A 324 10.50 -13.11 -23.12
CA ILE A 324 10.39 -14.55 -22.86
C ILE A 324 9.26 -15.16 -23.68
N THR A 325 8.08 -14.52 -23.73
CA THR A 325 6.96 -14.98 -24.55
C THR A 325 7.29 -14.98 -26.03
N GLN A 326 8.05 -14.00 -26.54
CA GLN A 326 8.49 -14.00 -27.93
C GLN A 326 9.48 -15.14 -28.21
N LYS A 327 10.41 -15.40 -27.28
CA LYS A 327 11.29 -16.57 -27.40
C LYS A 327 10.51 -17.88 -27.37
N GLY A 328 9.52 -18.00 -26.47
CA GLY A 328 8.62 -19.15 -26.41
C GLY A 328 7.84 -19.36 -27.72
N LYS A 329 7.33 -18.31 -28.36
CA LYS A 329 6.67 -18.40 -29.66
C LYS A 329 7.59 -18.85 -30.78
N ILE A 330 8.87 -18.49 -30.73
CA ILE A 330 9.86 -18.98 -31.68
C ILE A 330 10.18 -20.46 -31.44
N THR A 331 10.12 -20.92 -30.18
CA THR A 331 10.26 -22.33 -29.81
C THR A 331 8.95 -23.11 -29.97
N GLU A 332 7.78 -22.48 -29.87
CA GLU A 332 6.47 -23.10 -30.10
C GLU A 332 6.22 -23.46 -31.57
N ALA A 333 6.79 -22.73 -32.53
CA ALA A 333 6.79 -23.13 -33.94
C ALA A 333 7.51 -24.49 -34.18
N ASP A 334 8.30 -24.93 -33.21
CA ASP A 334 9.00 -26.22 -33.15
C ASP A 334 8.52 -27.09 -31.96
N SER A 335 7.35 -26.83 -31.38
CA SER A 335 6.89 -27.63 -30.24
C SER A 335 6.67 -29.10 -30.67
N ILE A 336 6.97 -30.02 -29.78
CA ILE A 336 6.74 -31.47 -30.02
C ILE A 336 5.30 -31.70 -30.42
N ALA A 337 4.35 -30.99 -29.78
CA ALA A 337 2.94 -31.03 -30.08
C ALA A 337 2.63 -30.61 -31.54
N ASP A 338 3.22 -29.52 -32.03
CA ASP A 338 3.02 -29.07 -33.43
C ASP A 338 3.60 -30.03 -34.45
N LYS A 339 4.77 -30.60 -34.15
CA LYS A 339 5.36 -31.66 -34.99
C LYS A 339 4.46 -32.89 -35.05
N ILE A 340 3.87 -33.31 -33.91
CA ILE A 340 2.92 -34.41 -33.84
C ILE A 340 1.66 -34.06 -34.65
N LEU A 341 1.04 -32.92 -34.44
CA LEU A 341 -0.15 -32.48 -35.17
C LEU A 341 0.11 -32.39 -36.69
N HIS A 342 1.30 -31.92 -37.09
CA HIS A 342 1.66 -31.87 -38.50
C HIS A 342 1.81 -33.27 -39.12
N LEU A 343 2.39 -34.24 -38.40
CA LEU A 343 2.45 -35.63 -38.86
C LEU A 343 1.10 -36.27 -38.94
N LEU A 344 0.19 -36.01 -38.00
CA LEU A 344 -1.13 -36.58 -37.97
C LEU A 344 -2.08 -35.95 -38.99
N LYS A 345 -1.72 -34.80 -39.64
CA LYS A 345 -2.42 -34.28 -40.81
C LYS A 345 -2.27 -35.18 -42.03
N THR A 346 -1.19 -35.95 -42.13
CA THR A 346 -0.90 -36.77 -43.29
C THR A 346 -1.31 -38.22 -43.11
N ALA A 347 -1.26 -38.77 -41.94
CA ALA A 347 -1.63 -40.17 -41.68
C ALA A 347 -1.91 -40.41 -40.16
N ALA A 348 -2.76 -41.40 -39.85
CA ALA A 348 -2.93 -41.95 -38.53
C ALA A 348 -1.70 -42.75 -38.12
N LEU A 349 -1.04 -42.43 -37.01
CA LEU A 349 0.24 -42.98 -36.57
C LEU A 349 0.13 -43.51 -35.14
N THR A 350 0.90 -44.55 -34.82
CA THR A 350 1.10 -45.05 -33.46
C THR A 350 2.17 -44.17 -32.73
N SER A 351 2.21 -44.24 -31.41
CA SER A 351 3.24 -43.50 -30.62
C SER A 351 4.67 -43.82 -31.09
N ARG A 352 4.97 -45.08 -31.39
CA ARG A 352 6.29 -45.48 -31.88
C ARG A 352 6.61 -44.95 -33.27
N GLU A 353 5.63 -44.87 -34.18
CA GLU A 353 5.81 -44.27 -35.50
C GLU A 353 6.07 -42.78 -35.43
N ILE A 354 5.40 -42.10 -34.47
CA ILE A 354 5.58 -40.67 -34.19
C ILE A 354 6.99 -40.43 -33.59
N GLU A 355 7.39 -41.21 -32.60
CA GLU A 355 8.72 -41.16 -31.97
C GLU A 355 9.82 -41.31 -33.01
N THR A 356 9.73 -42.33 -33.87
CA THR A 356 10.70 -42.61 -34.91
C THR A 356 10.82 -41.45 -35.91
N LYS A 357 9.71 -40.79 -36.25
CA LYS A 357 9.68 -39.68 -37.21
C LYS A 357 10.20 -38.36 -36.62
N ILE A 358 9.89 -38.10 -35.33
CA ILE A 358 10.30 -36.87 -34.65
C ILE A 358 11.74 -36.94 -34.12
N LYS A 359 12.26 -38.16 -33.86
CA LYS A 359 13.59 -38.43 -33.30
C LYS A 359 13.84 -37.74 -31.96
N LEU A 360 12.89 -37.81 -31.06
CA LEU A 360 12.90 -37.26 -29.68
C LEU A 360 12.78 -38.39 -28.66
N ASP A 361 12.99 -38.05 -27.37
CA ASP A 361 12.86 -38.99 -26.27
C ASP A 361 11.40 -39.49 -26.14
N THR A 362 11.26 -40.78 -25.86
CA THR A 362 9.97 -41.46 -25.70
C THR A 362 9.06 -40.76 -24.68
N ASN A 363 9.64 -40.30 -23.54
CA ASN A 363 8.89 -39.63 -22.48
C ASN A 363 8.28 -38.29 -22.94
N ASP A 364 9.04 -37.50 -23.71
CA ASP A 364 8.60 -36.21 -24.21
C ASP A 364 7.46 -36.37 -25.23
N VAL A 365 7.55 -37.39 -26.09
CA VAL A 365 6.51 -37.72 -27.09
C VAL A 365 5.23 -38.21 -26.39
N ILE A 366 5.35 -39.03 -25.33
CA ILE A 366 4.19 -39.53 -24.57
C ILE A 366 3.50 -38.37 -23.85
N LEU A 367 4.25 -37.48 -23.19
CA LEU A 367 3.69 -36.32 -22.49
C LEU A 367 2.95 -35.38 -23.46
N ALA A 368 3.53 -35.10 -24.61
CA ALA A 368 2.89 -34.30 -25.65
C ALA A 368 1.61 -34.95 -26.21
N LEU A 369 1.61 -36.27 -26.41
CA LEU A 369 0.43 -37.03 -26.83
C LEU A 369 -0.68 -37.01 -25.76
N GLN A 370 -0.35 -37.11 -24.49
CA GLN A 370 -1.30 -36.98 -23.37
C GLN A 370 -1.93 -35.59 -23.36
N GLU A 371 -1.13 -34.53 -23.43
CA GLU A 371 -1.60 -33.15 -23.50
C GLU A 371 -2.55 -32.90 -24.68
N LEU A 372 -2.19 -33.40 -25.87
CA LEU A 372 -3.00 -33.28 -27.08
C LEU A 372 -4.34 -34.05 -26.98
N LEU A 373 -4.34 -35.20 -26.26
CA LEU A 373 -5.57 -35.97 -25.97
C LEU A 373 -6.49 -35.25 -24.98
N GLU A 374 -5.90 -34.77 -23.86
CA GLU A 374 -6.63 -34.03 -22.81
C GLU A 374 -7.27 -32.76 -23.36
N ASN A 375 -6.56 -32.05 -24.24
CA ASN A 375 -7.07 -30.85 -24.91
C ASN A 375 -7.94 -31.13 -26.13
N ASN A 376 -8.28 -32.44 -26.40
CA ASN A 376 -9.15 -32.87 -27.50
C ASN A 376 -8.67 -32.49 -28.90
N TYR A 377 -7.38 -32.29 -29.14
CA TYR A 377 -6.82 -32.05 -30.48
C TYR A 377 -6.66 -33.32 -31.28
N ILE A 378 -6.45 -34.45 -30.60
CA ILE A 378 -6.29 -35.77 -31.21
C ILE A 378 -7.20 -36.82 -30.56
N THR A 379 -7.37 -37.94 -31.21
CA THR A 379 -8.13 -39.10 -30.69
C THR A 379 -7.38 -40.40 -31.01
N ILE A 380 -7.58 -41.42 -30.18
CA ILE A 380 -7.03 -42.77 -30.38
C ILE A 380 -8.08 -43.63 -31.06
N GLN A 381 -7.71 -44.27 -32.18
CA GLN A 381 -8.54 -45.28 -32.87
C GLN A 381 -8.39 -46.67 -32.24
N ALA A 382 -9.31 -47.60 -32.56
CA ALA A 382 -9.28 -48.98 -32.05
C ALA A 382 -8.01 -49.79 -32.38
N ASN A 383 -7.22 -49.31 -33.35
CA ASN A 383 -5.92 -49.87 -33.73
C ASN A 383 -4.72 -49.25 -33.05
N ASN A 384 -4.94 -48.48 -31.98
CA ASN A 384 -3.93 -47.70 -31.23
C ASN A 384 -3.20 -46.63 -32.04
N LYS A 385 -3.83 -46.13 -33.10
CA LYS A 385 -3.32 -44.99 -33.88
C LYS A 385 -3.98 -43.70 -33.45
N TYR A 386 -3.15 -42.64 -33.37
CA TYR A 386 -3.61 -41.30 -33.12
C TYR A 386 -4.02 -40.61 -34.41
N THR A 387 -5.12 -39.86 -34.39
CA THR A 387 -5.60 -39.02 -35.49
C THR A 387 -6.06 -37.67 -34.97
N LEU A 388 -6.07 -36.67 -35.84
CA LEU A 388 -6.67 -35.39 -35.51
C LEU A 388 -8.16 -35.58 -35.22
N LYS A 389 -8.66 -34.89 -34.21
CA LYS A 389 -10.10 -34.79 -33.94
C LYS A 389 -10.65 -33.68 -34.84
N LEU A 390 -11.52 -34.06 -35.79
CA LEU A 390 -12.22 -33.14 -36.70
C LEU A 390 -13.25 -32.33 -35.95
#